data_db6bb3af1a35679aa9f7e28d0b05a87d
#
_entry.id   db6bb3af1a35679aa9f7e28d0b05a87d
#
_cell.length_a   1.000
_cell.length_b   1.000
_cell.length_c   1.000
_cell.angle_alpha   90.00
_cell.angle_beta   90.00
_cell.angle_gamma   90.00
#
_symmetry.space_group_name_H-M   'P 1'
#
loop_
_entity.id
_entity.type
_entity.pdbx_description
1 polymer ?
#
loop_
_entity_poly.entity_id
_entity_poly.type
_entity_poly.pdbx_seq_one_letter_code
_entity_poly.pdbx_strand_id
1 'polypeptide(L)'
;MELIDKLIEKYAERNVRLYSVTQIKDNKADIRYIMPSSACHNSYSVAKAFTVTAIGMLVDAGLLSVYDKIHNILGEYFPATYDKKWEDVTVDNVLLHKMGIEHGFLDIDTEDITEYGTDDFLKVCFSACLPLPIGEKRVYSDAAYYILSRVVAKISGENLCDFLRTRLFNPLKFQEVAWSTCPQGYSMGATGLYIRTCDMAKLGVVYLNDGIYKDANNGYEVRIVSKAWTDFALEHGYELKLRGIEGNMSYSKGGMYGQMLYLSKTDNTVLAWHAFDKTGAAKEIMAGLGI
;
A
#
# COMPACT_ATOMS: atom_id res chain seq x y z
N MET A 1 12.13 -23.28 15.68
CA MET A 1 10.84 -22.56 15.76
C MET A 1 10.72 -21.69 14.51
N GLU A 2 9.64 -21.84 13.78
CA GLU A 2 9.38 -21.07 12.56
C GLU A 2 9.22 -19.56 12.89
N LEU A 3 9.44 -18.71 11.91
CA LEU A 3 9.36 -17.26 12.12
C LEU A 3 7.94 -16.82 12.56
N ILE A 4 6.90 -17.46 12.00
CA ILE A 4 5.51 -17.22 12.38
C ILE A 4 5.26 -17.53 13.87
N ASP A 5 5.83 -18.62 14.41
CA ASP A 5 5.67 -18.98 15.82
C ASP A 5 6.33 -17.94 16.73
N LYS A 6 7.56 -17.51 16.37
CA LYS A 6 8.28 -16.47 17.10
C LYS A 6 7.51 -15.14 17.11
N LEU A 7 6.88 -14.77 15.98
CA LEU A 7 6.07 -13.57 15.89
C LEU A 7 4.87 -13.65 16.85
N ILE A 8 4.14 -14.76 16.83
CA ILE A 8 2.97 -14.98 17.70
C ILE A 8 3.37 -14.88 19.17
N GLU A 9 4.48 -15.55 19.56
CA GLU A 9 5.01 -15.51 20.92
C GLU A 9 5.36 -14.09 21.36
N LYS A 10 6.05 -13.32 20.51
CA LYS A 10 6.41 -11.92 20.81
C LYS A 10 5.21 -10.99 20.97
N TYR A 11 4.15 -11.18 20.19
CA TYR A 11 2.90 -10.46 20.37
C TYR A 11 2.20 -10.83 21.67
N ALA A 12 2.21 -12.12 22.04
CA ALA A 12 1.65 -12.61 23.31
C ALA A 12 2.42 -12.09 24.53
N GLU A 13 3.77 -12.13 24.50
CA GLU A 13 4.62 -11.58 25.56
C GLU A 13 4.33 -10.10 25.87
N ARG A 14 3.99 -9.32 24.84
CA ARG A 14 3.69 -7.90 24.96
C ARG A 14 2.22 -7.58 25.22
N ASN A 15 1.38 -8.62 25.32
CA ASN A 15 -0.06 -8.49 25.48
C ASN A 15 -0.70 -7.60 24.39
N VAL A 16 -0.18 -7.65 23.15
CA VAL A 16 -0.73 -6.94 22.00
C VAL A 16 -1.66 -7.87 21.24
N ARG A 17 -2.81 -7.35 20.84
CA ARG A 17 -3.81 -8.14 20.12
C ARG A 17 -3.33 -8.43 18.70
N LEU A 18 -3.07 -9.70 18.42
CA LEU A 18 -2.80 -10.24 17.10
C LEU A 18 -4.02 -11.03 16.65
N TYR A 19 -4.65 -10.65 15.54
CA TYR A 19 -5.87 -11.31 15.07
C TYR A 19 -5.54 -12.54 14.23
N SER A 20 -4.72 -12.34 13.21
CA SER A 20 -4.30 -13.39 12.31
C SER A 20 -2.94 -13.07 11.71
N VAL A 21 -2.23 -14.11 11.34
CA VAL A 21 -0.94 -14.01 10.64
C VAL A 21 -0.87 -15.06 9.53
N THR A 22 -0.26 -14.71 8.43
CA THR A 22 0.04 -15.63 7.33
C THR A 22 1.54 -15.57 7.05
N GLN A 23 2.20 -16.72 7.02
CA GLN A 23 3.53 -16.90 6.47
C GLN A 23 3.42 -17.65 5.14
N ILE A 24 4.09 -17.14 4.10
CA ILE A 24 4.33 -17.89 2.87
C ILE A 24 5.85 -18.05 2.75
N LYS A 25 6.32 -19.29 2.83
CA LYS A 25 7.73 -19.65 2.70
C LYS A 25 7.85 -20.77 1.66
N ASP A 26 8.75 -20.59 0.71
CA ASP A 26 8.94 -21.54 -0.40
C ASP A 26 7.59 -21.90 -1.09
N ASN A 27 6.76 -20.87 -1.29
CA ASN A 27 5.40 -20.92 -1.84
C ASN A 27 4.39 -21.76 -1.01
N LYS A 28 4.70 -22.16 0.22
CA LYS A 28 3.76 -22.84 1.12
C LYS A 28 3.20 -21.86 2.13
N ALA A 29 1.87 -21.80 2.22
CA ALA A 29 1.17 -20.91 3.14
C ALA A 29 0.89 -21.61 4.48
N ASP A 30 1.25 -20.95 5.59
CA ASP A 30 0.80 -21.23 6.93
C ASP A 30 -0.05 -20.08 7.43
N ILE A 31 -1.31 -20.32 7.73
CA ILE A 31 -2.30 -19.30 8.14
C ILE A 31 -2.74 -19.62 9.56
N ARG A 32 -2.55 -18.66 10.47
CA ARG A 32 -2.93 -18.80 11.89
C ARG A 32 -3.94 -17.73 12.27
N TYR A 33 -5.08 -18.16 12.79
CA TYR A 33 -6.08 -17.31 13.43
C TYR A 33 -5.85 -17.38 14.94
N ILE A 34 -5.47 -16.24 15.55
CA ILE A 34 -5.00 -16.21 16.96
C ILE A 34 -6.14 -15.81 17.88
N MET A 35 -6.96 -14.85 17.45
CA MET A 35 -8.10 -14.37 18.22
C MET A 35 -9.38 -14.44 17.39
N PRO A 36 -10.53 -14.71 18.01
CA PRO A 36 -11.82 -14.59 17.35
C PRO A 36 -12.01 -13.17 16.79
N SER A 37 -12.15 -13.07 15.48
CA SER A 37 -12.36 -11.79 14.79
C SER A 37 -12.91 -12.04 13.38
N SER A 38 -13.28 -10.96 12.66
CA SER A 38 -13.49 -11.06 11.22
C SER A 38 -12.21 -11.53 10.53
N ALA A 39 -12.33 -12.27 9.45
CA ALA A 39 -11.17 -12.67 8.64
C ALA A 39 -10.56 -11.46 7.91
N CYS A 40 -11.40 -10.49 7.51
CA CYS A 40 -10.99 -9.25 6.84
C CYS A 40 -10.90 -8.12 7.84
N HIS A 41 -9.77 -7.43 7.85
CA HIS A 41 -9.52 -6.21 8.61
C HIS A 41 -9.10 -5.08 7.68
N ASN A 42 -9.29 -3.84 8.13
CA ASN A 42 -8.68 -2.69 7.48
C ASN A 42 -7.16 -2.87 7.51
N SER A 43 -6.54 -2.90 6.35
CA SER A 43 -5.09 -2.98 6.21
C SER A 43 -4.41 -1.63 6.44
N TYR A 44 -5.21 -0.56 6.62
CA TYR A 44 -4.72 0.81 6.75
C TYR A 44 -3.70 1.14 5.65
N SER A 45 -2.62 1.76 6.01
CA SER A 45 -1.58 2.20 5.05
C SER A 45 -0.89 1.07 4.26
N VAL A 46 -1.13 -0.21 4.57
CA VAL A 46 -0.68 -1.30 3.67
C VAL A 46 -1.42 -1.22 2.32
N ALA A 47 -2.63 -0.65 2.27
CA ALA A 47 -3.37 -0.35 1.06
C ALA A 47 -2.53 0.38 0.00
N LYS A 48 -1.59 1.25 0.42
CA LYS A 48 -0.72 1.99 -0.49
C LYS A 48 0.14 1.10 -1.38
N ALA A 49 0.56 -0.08 -0.90
CA ALA A 49 1.30 -1.04 -1.73
C ALA A 49 0.46 -1.59 -2.89
N PHE A 50 -0.85 -1.73 -2.68
CA PHE A 50 -1.79 -2.12 -3.75
C PHE A 50 -1.95 -1.00 -4.78
N THR A 51 -2.02 0.26 -4.33
CA THR A 51 -2.07 1.42 -5.22
C THR A 51 -0.78 1.55 -6.04
N VAL A 52 0.40 1.34 -5.43
CA VAL A 52 1.69 1.26 -6.15
C VAL A 52 1.65 0.19 -7.24
N THR A 53 1.06 -0.97 -6.95
CA THR A 53 0.93 -2.06 -7.91
C THR A 53 0.02 -1.68 -9.08
N ALA A 54 -1.09 -0.96 -8.82
CA ALA A 54 -1.97 -0.45 -9.89
C ALA A 54 -1.26 0.56 -10.79
N ILE A 55 -0.47 1.47 -10.22
CA ILE A 55 0.39 2.39 -10.99
C ILE A 55 1.37 1.59 -11.87
N GLY A 56 1.98 0.55 -11.31
CA GLY A 56 2.89 -0.33 -12.07
C GLY A 56 2.23 -1.00 -13.27
N MET A 57 0.98 -1.45 -13.11
CA MET A 57 0.23 -2.04 -14.22
C MET A 57 0.00 -1.03 -15.36
N LEU A 58 -0.26 0.23 -15.02
CA LEU A 58 -0.42 1.30 -16.03
C LEU A 58 0.91 1.64 -16.71
N VAL A 59 2.01 1.63 -15.95
CA VAL A 59 3.36 1.84 -16.50
C VAL A 59 3.75 0.70 -17.43
N ASP A 60 3.55 -0.54 -17.02
CA ASP A 60 3.81 -1.74 -17.83
C ASP A 60 2.98 -1.76 -19.12
N ALA A 61 1.77 -1.22 -19.08
CA ALA A 61 0.91 -1.08 -20.25
C ALA A 61 1.30 0.12 -21.17
N GLY A 62 2.30 0.92 -20.80
CA GLY A 62 2.70 2.12 -21.54
C GLY A 62 1.67 3.25 -21.50
N LEU A 63 0.73 3.21 -20.56
CA LEU A 63 -0.34 4.20 -20.41
C LEU A 63 0.03 5.35 -19.46
N LEU A 64 1.08 5.16 -18.68
CA LEU A 64 1.55 6.11 -17.67
C LEU A 64 3.08 6.05 -17.57
N SER A 65 3.70 7.21 -17.35
CA SER A 65 5.07 7.32 -16.86
C SER A 65 5.08 7.88 -15.44
N VAL A 66 5.98 7.42 -14.59
CA VAL A 66 6.16 8.03 -13.26
C VAL A 66 6.62 9.50 -13.35
N TYR A 67 7.15 9.92 -14.49
CA TYR A 67 7.55 11.30 -14.78
C TYR A 67 6.42 12.16 -15.35
N ASP A 68 5.24 11.59 -15.63
CA ASP A 68 4.09 12.37 -16.07
C ASP A 68 3.63 13.32 -14.96
N LYS A 69 3.25 14.53 -15.35
CA LYS A 69 2.80 15.57 -14.44
C LYS A 69 1.35 15.33 -14.04
N ILE A 70 1.06 15.43 -12.74
CA ILE A 70 -0.30 15.28 -12.20
C ILE A 70 -1.26 16.26 -12.85
N HIS A 71 -0.83 17.50 -13.07
CA HIS A 71 -1.66 18.52 -13.73
C HIS A 71 -2.07 18.10 -15.16
N ASN A 72 -1.21 17.42 -15.91
CA ASN A 72 -1.57 16.94 -17.25
C ASN A 72 -2.62 15.83 -17.23
N ILE A 73 -2.66 15.03 -16.17
CA ILE A 73 -3.58 13.91 -16.02
C ILE A 73 -4.91 14.33 -15.41
N LEU A 74 -4.86 15.18 -14.38
CA LEU A 74 -6.00 15.55 -13.53
C LEU A 74 -6.34 17.04 -13.60
N GLY A 75 -5.86 17.77 -14.61
CA GLY A 75 -5.99 19.24 -14.69
C GLY A 75 -7.41 19.76 -14.61
N GLU A 76 -8.38 18.99 -15.10
CA GLU A 76 -9.82 19.36 -15.06
C GLU A 76 -10.40 19.40 -13.62
N TYR A 77 -9.73 18.77 -12.64
CA TYR A 77 -10.15 18.72 -11.24
C TYR A 77 -9.50 19.80 -10.38
N PHE A 78 -8.61 20.60 -10.94
CA PHE A 78 -7.98 21.69 -10.20
C PHE A 78 -8.98 22.82 -9.94
N PRO A 79 -9.00 23.42 -8.75
CA PRO A 79 -9.82 24.60 -8.50
C PRO A 79 -9.37 25.79 -9.36
N ALA A 80 -10.23 26.79 -9.53
CA ALA A 80 -9.90 27.98 -10.33
C ALA A 80 -8.64 28.71 -9.81
N THR A 81 -8.36 28.60 -8.51
CA THR A 81 -7.16 29.14 -7.87
C THR A 81 -6.45 28.04 -7.13
N TYR A 82 -5.18 27.80 -7.45
CA TYR A 82 -4.32 26.78 -6.84
C TYR A 82 -2.84 27.24 -6.89
N ASP A 83 -2.00 26.62 -6.08
CA ASP A 83 -0.55 26.85 -6.12
C ASP A 83 0.03 26.32 -7.45
N LYS A 84 0.59 27.23 -8.27
CA LYS A 84 1.12 26.87 -9.60
C LYS A 84 2.25 25.82 -9.57
N LYS A 85 2.89 25.60 -8.45
CA LYS A 85 3.87 24.50 -8.28
C LYS A 85 3.26 23.13 -8.54
N TRP A 86 1.93 22.94 -8.38
CA TRP A 86 1.27 21.68 -8.75
C TRP A 86 1.48 21.30 -10.23
N GLU A 87 1.73 22.26 -11.11
CA GLU A 87 2.03 22.00 -12.54
C GLU A 87 3.37 21.25 -12.73
N ASP A 88 4.23 21.23 -11.71
CA ASP A 88 5.52 20.53 -11.74
C ASP A 88 5.55 19.22 -10.96
N VAL A 89 4.50 18.91 -10.19
CA VAL A 89 4.41 17.66 -9.42
C VAL A 89 4.21 16.49 -10.38
N THR A 90 5.11 15.50 -10.29
CA THR A 90 5.04 14.26 -11.07
C THR A 90 4.41 13.12 -10.28
N VAL A 91 4.01 12.04 -10.96
CA VAL A 91 3.55 10.80 -10.33
C VAL A 91 4.62 10.26 -9.36
N ASP A 92 5.91 10.33 -9.71
CA ASP A 92 7.02 9.95 -8.84
C ASP A 92 7.05 10.76 -7.54
N ASN A 93 6.89 12.08 -7.63
CA ASN A 93 6.83 12.93 -6.44
C ASN A 93 5.69 12.53 -5.50
N VAL A 94 4.56 12.13 -6.06
CA VAL A 94 3.39 11.68 -5.30
C VAL A 94 3.65 10.31 -4.66
N LEU A 95 4.19 9.34 -5.42
CA LEU A 95 4.59 8.01 -4.92
C LEU A 95 5.57 8.10 -3.75
N LEU A 96 6.49 9.07 -3.80
CA LEU A 96 7.51 9.31 -2.78
C LEU A 96 7.04 10.19 -1.61
N HIS A 97 5.81 10.73 -1.66
CA HIS A 97 5.33 11.76 -0.73
C HIS A 97 6.19 13.03 -0.72
N LYS A 98 6.68 13.45 -1.88
CA LYS A 98 7.56 14.61 -2.07
C LYS A 98 6.91 15.72 -2.90
N MET A 99 5.61 15.92 -2.70
CA MET A 99 4.82 16.90 -3.45
C MET A 99 5.15 18.37 -3.12
N GLY A 100 5.84 18.63 -2.01
CA GLY A 100 6.14 19.99 -1.54
C GLY A 100 5.18 20.53 -0.48
N ILE A 101 4.25 19.73 0.02
CA ILE A 101 3.35 20.06 1.15
C ILE A 101 4.15 20.14 2.46
N GLU A 102 3.66 20.92 3.44
CA GLU A 102 4.30 21.11 4.74
C GLU A 102 3.93 20.03 5.75
N HIS A 103 2.66 19.56 5.72
CA HIS A 103 2.13 18.51 6.60
C HIS A 103 1.21 17.57 5.82
N GLY A 104 1.01 16.36 6.35
CA GLY A 104 0.08 15.39 5.79
C GLY A 104 -1.37 15.77 6.06
N PHE A 105 -2.28 15.35 5.21
CA PHE A 105 -3.72 15.57 5.34
C PHE A 105 -4.50 14.50 4.56
N LEU A 106 -5.83 14.55 4.64
CA LEU A 106 -6.77 13.59 4.08
C LEU A 106 -6.66 12.21 4.75
N ASP A 107 -6.32 12.21 6.04
CA ASP A 107 -6.27 10.99 6.86
C ASP A 107 -7.65 10.69 7.44
N ILE A 108 -8.50 10.03 6.65
CA ILE A 108 -9.89 9.68 7.06
C ILE A 108 -9.96 8.70 8.24
N ASP A 109 -8.84 8.12 8.66
CA ASP A 109 -8.78 7.25 9.83
C ASP A 109 -8.71 8.07 11.15
N THR A 110 -8.35 9.36 11.05
CA THR A 110 -8.16 10.25 12.22
C THR A 110 -8.82 11.62 12.09
N GLU A 111 -9.05 12.10 10.87
CA GLU A 111 -9.66 13.43 10.61
C GLU A 111 -11.18 13.31 10.47
N ASP A 112 -11.90 14.36 10.89
CA ASP A 112 -13.34 14.46 10.62
C ASP A 112 -13.56 14.93 9.16
N ILE A 113 -14.00 14.02 8.31
CA ILE A 113 -14.24 14.31 6.90
C ILE A 113 -15.33 15.38 6.66
N THR A 114 -16.20 15.64 7.62
CA THR A 114 -17.22 16.69 7.50
C THR A 114 -16.63 18.10 7.53
N GLU A 115 -15.42 18.24 8.09
CA GLU A 115 -14.70 19.52 8.14
C GLU A 115 -14.04 19.89 6.80
N TYR A 116 -13.97 18.98 5.84
CA TYR A 116 -13.40 19.29 4.51
C TYR A 116 -14.26 20.26 3.69
N GLY A 117 -15.55 20.44 4.05
CA GLY A 117 -16.45 21.40 3.42
C GLY A 117 -16.78 21.11 1.94
N THR A 118 -16.41 19.95 1.44
CA THR A 118 -16.68 19.49 0.06
C THR A 118 -16.61 17.97 -0.02
N ASP A 119 -17.45 17.38 -0.88
CA ASP A 119 -17.42 15.96 -1.24
C ASP A 119 -16.31 15.63 -2.28
N ASP A 120 -15.71 16.67 -2.88
CA ASP A 120 -14.64 16.52 -3.85
C ASP A 120 -13.26 16.57 -3.16
N PHE A 121 -12.75 15.38 -2.82
CA PHE A 121 -11.46 15.26 -2.16
C PHE A 121 -10.26 15.63 -3.04
N LEU A 122 -10.38 15.60 -4.38
CA LEU A 122 -9.33 16.18 -5.25
C LEU A 122 -9.25 17.70 -5.10
N LYS A 123 -10.40 18.35 -4.91
CA LYS A 123 -10.43 19.80 -4.65
C LYS A 123 -9.74 20.11 -3.31
N VAL A 124 -9.93 19.27 -2.27
CA VAL A 124 -9.18 19.40 -1.02
C VAL A 124 -7.67 19.27 -1.30
N CYS A 125 -7.26 18.22 -2.05
CA CYS A 125 -5.86 17.98 -2.36
C CYS A 125 -5.22 19.15 -3.09
N PHE A 126 -5.83 19.63 -4.17
CA PHE A 126 -5.25 20.65 -5.05
C PHE A 126 -5.42 22.08 -4.54
N SER A 127 -6.18 22.30 -3.47
CA SER A 127 -6.22 23.56 -2.74
C SER A 127 -5.04 23.73 -1.78
N ALA A 128 -4.28 22.67 -1.50
CA ALA A 128 -3.12 22.74 -0.62
C ALA A 128 -1.99 23.56 -1.26
N CYS A 129 -1.38 24.43 -0.46
CA CYS A 129 -0.14 25.13 -0.85
C CYS A 129 1.06 24.20 -0.80
N LEU A 130 2.05 24.47 -1.64
CA LEU A 130 3.32 23.72 -1.72
C LEU A 130 4.50 24.59 -1.28
N PRO A 131 4.65 24.92 0.03
CA PRO A 131 5.71 25.82 0.51
C PRO A 131 7.10 25.22 0.38
N LEU A 132 7.21 23.88 0.36
CA LEU A 132 8.49 23.20 0.26
C LEU A 132 8.88 22.94 -1.20
N PRO A 133 10.20 22.76 -1.49
CA PRO A 133 10.65 22.34 -2.80
C PRO A 133 10.11 20.94 -3.15
N ILE A 134 9.59 20.80 -4.40
CA ILE A 134 9.11 19.53 -4.92
C ILE A 134 10.29 18.56 -5.10
N GLY A 135 10.07 17.29 -4.76
CA GLY A 135 11.08 16.23 -4.92
C GLY A 135 12.09 16.12 -3.77
N GLU A 136 12.17 17.09 -2.87
CA GLU A 136 13.18 17.09 -1.80
C GLU A 136 12.70 16.40 -0.53
N LYS A 137 11.82 17.04 0.21
CA LYS A 137 11.40 16.59 1.53
C LYS A 137 10.22 15.61 1.44
N ARG A 138 10.36 14.45 2.07
CA ARG A 138 9.26 13.50 2.24
C ARG A 138 8.32 13.98 3.36
N VAL A 139 7.08 14.27 3.02
CA VAL A 139 5.99 14.56 3.96
C VAL A 139 4.87 13.58 3.72
N TYR A 140 4.76 12.59 4.61
CA TYR A 140 3.76 11.53 4.49
C TYR A 140 2.34 12.10 4.51
N SER A 141 1.50 11.69 3.53
CA SER A 141 0.13 12.17 3.43
C SER A 141 -0.75 11.14 2.73
N ASP A 142 -1.96 10.94 3.21
CA ASP A 142 -2.93 10.08 2.56
C ASP A 142 -3.48 10.71 1.29
N ALA A 143 -3.48 12.05 1.19
CA ALA A 143 -3.79 12.78 -0.02
C ALA A 143 -2.96 12.32 -1.24
N ALA A 144 -1.67 11.99 -1.04
CA ALA A 144 -0.81 11.49 -2.12
C ALA A 144 -1.41 10.23 -2.77
N TYR A 145 -1.82 9.27 -1.97
CA TYR A 145 -2.34 7.99 -2.48
C TYR A 145 -3.79 8.06 -2.92
N TYR A 146 -4.55 9.03 -2.42
CA TYR A 146 -5.84 9.37 -3.00
C TYR A 146 -5.67 9.98 -4.41
N ILE A 147 -4.72 10.89 -4.62
CA ILE A 147 -4.38 11.43 -5.95
C ILE A 147 -4.00 10.28 -6.90
N LEU A 148 -3.15 9.32 -6.47
CA LEU A 148 -2.77 8.16 -7.29
C LEU A 148 -3.97 7.27 -7.62
N SER A 149 -4.89 7.05 -6.68
CA SER A 149 -6.15 6.35 -6.94
C SER A 149 -6.96 7.02 -8.06
N ARG A 150 -7.01 8.36 -8.06
CA ARG A 150 -7.70 9.16 -9.08
C ARG A 150 -6.94 9.16 -10.42
N VAL A 151 -5.60 9.09 -10.40
CA VAL A 151 -4.78 8.86 -11.62
C VAL A 151 -5.15 7.53 -12.26
N VAL A 152 -5.24 6.45 -11.46
CA VAL A 152 -5.69 5.14 -11.96
C VAL A 152 -7.06 5.26 -12.58
N ALA A 153 -8.02 5.87 -11.88
CA ALA A 153 -9.39 6.01 -12.38
C ALA A 153 -9.47 6.82 -13.67
N LYS A 154 -8.69 7.91 -13.77
CA LYS A 154 -8.67 8.77 -14.97
C LYS A 154 -8.12 8.05 -16.19
N ILE A 155 -7.03 7.32 -16.04
CA ILE A 155 -6.33 6.67 -17.16
C ILE A 155 -7.04 5.39 -17.60
N SER A 156 -7.51 4.57 -16.64
CA SER A 156 -8.15 3.29 -16.95
C SER A 156 -9.64 3.40 -17.24
N GLY A 157 -10.30 4.47 -16.80
CA GLY A 157 -11.77 4.58 -16.80
C GLY A 157 -12.45 3.74 -15.70
N GLU A 158 -11.69 3.07 -14.83
CA GLU A 158 -12.19 2.19 -13.78
C GLU A 158 -11.78 2.73 -12.40
N ASN A 159 -12.66 2.64 -11.38
CA ASN A 159 -12.27 2.89 -10.00
C ASN A 159 -11.10 1.98 -9.60
N LEU A 160 -10.18 2.44 -8.76
CA LEU A 160 -9.00 1.67 -8.35
C LEU A 160 -9.34 0.27 -7.83
N CYS A 161 -10.39 0.12 -7.01
CA CYS A 161 -10.82 -1.19 -6.51
C CYS A 161 -11.27 -2.11 -7.67
N ASP A 162 -12.02 -1.59 -8.63
CA ASP A 162 -12.52 -2.36 -9.78
C ASP A 162 -11.39 -2.67 -10.77
N PHE A 163 -10.50 -1.71 -10.99
CA PHE A 163 -9.27 -1.91 -11.78
C PHE A 163 -8.43 -3.07 -11.24
N LEU A 164 -8.21 -3.10 -9.93
CA LEU A 164 -7.47 -4.19 -9.29
C LEU A 164 -8.27 -5.48 -9.17
N ARG A 165 -9.61 -5.42 -9.15
CA ARG A 165 -10.46 -6.62 -9.06
C ARG A 165 -10.17 -7.59 -10.18
N THR A 166 -10.11 -7.12 -11.40
CA THR A 166 -9.90 -7.97 -12.59
C THR A 166 -8.43 -8.31 -12.82
N ARG A 167 -7.49 -7.44 -12.38
CA ARG A 167 -6.06 -7.55 -12.70
C ARG A 167 -5.21 -8.11 -11.57
N LEU A 168 -5.71 -8.04 -10.32
CA LEU A 168 -4.99 -8.51 -9.14
C LEU A 168 -5.85 -9.46 -8.29
N PHE A 169 -7.02 -8.99 -7.79
CA PHE A 169 -7.76 -9.74 -6.78
C PHE A 169 -8.30 -11.06 -7.32
N ASN A 170 -8.93 -11.07 -8.50
CA ASN A 170 -9.44 -12.29 -9.13
C ASN A 170 -8.30 -13.24 -9.55
N PRO A 171 -7.24 -12.79 -10.25
CA PRO A 171 -6.11 -13.66 -10.59
C PRO A 171 -5.44 -14.28 -9.37
N LEU A 172 -5.31 -13.54 -8.26
CA LEU A 172 -4.74 -14.05 -7.02
C LEU A 172 -5.78 -14.77 -6.14
N LYS A 173 -7.02 -14.93 -6.61
CA LYS A 173 -8.10 -15.62 -5.90
C LYS A 173 -8.34 -15.04 -4.49
N PHE A 174 -8.41 -13.70 -4.37
CA PHE A 174 -8.88 -13.06 -3.16
C PHE A 174 -10.34 -13.42 -2.94
N GLN A 175 -10.74 -13.74 -1.72
CA GLN A 175 -12.13 -14.13 -1.45
C GLN A 175 -13.01 -12.94 -1.12
N GLU A 176 -12.52 -12.04 -0.28
CA GLU A 176 -13.26 -10.88 0.18
C GLU A 176 -12.39 -9.64 0.06
N VAL A 177 -12.92 -8.62 -0.59
CA VAL A 177 -12.26 -7.32 -0.75
C VAL A 177 -13.31 -6.23 -0.67
N ALA A 178 -13.08 -5.26 0.22
CA ALA A 178 -13.80 -4.00 0.25
C ALA A 178 -12.79 -2.86 0.37
N TRP A 179 -13.08 -1.74 -0.26
CA TRP A 179 -12.22 -0.55 -0.18
C TRP A 179 -13.07 0.68 0.14
N SER A 180 -12.73 1.40 1.19
CA SER A 180 -13.39 2.67 1.55
C SER A 180 -13.27 3.68 0.42
N THR A 181 -14.35 4.42 0.18
CA THR A 181 -14.43 5.42 -0.88
C THR A 181 -14.63 6.82 -0.32
N CYS A 182 -14.23 7.82 -1.08
CA CYS A 182 -14.67 9.19 -0.85
C CYS A 182 -16.18 9.33 -1.14
N PRO A 183 -16.83 10.45 -0.78
CA PRO A 183 -18.25 10.65 -1.04
C PRO A 183 -18.64 10.54 -2.53
N GLN A 184 -17.72 10.81 -3.46
CA GLN A 184 -17.93 10.63 -4.90
C GLN A 184 -17.73 9.17 -5.37
N GLY A 185 -17.49 8.20 -4.47
CA GLY A 185 -17.37 6.78 -4.79
C GLY A 185 -16.00 6.31 -5.26
N TYR A 186 -14.97 7.14 -5.25
CA TYR A 186 -13.61 6.72 -5.61
C TYR A 186 -12.87 6.13 -4.41
N SER A 187 -12.16 5.00 -4.63
CA SER A 187 -11.37 4.34 -3.58
C SER A 187 -10.30 5.26 -2.99
N MET A 188 -10.13 5.24 -1.67
CA MET A 188 -9.18 6.13 -0.97
C MET A 188 -7.71 5.90 -1.38
N GLY A 189 -7.35 4.70 -1.81
CA GLY A 189 -6.00 4.39 -2.25
C GLY A 189 -4.94 4.35 -1.14
N ALA A 190 -5.10 5.17 -0.12
CA ALA A 190 -4.17 5.32 0.99
C ALA A 190 -4.44 4.37 2.16
N THR A 191 -5.71 4.12 2.43
CA THR A 191 -6.25 3.37 3.56
C THR A 191 -7.57 2.71 3.20
N GLY A 192 -8.22 2.06 4.15
CA GLY A 192 -9.58 1.54 4.00
C GLY A 192 -9.71 0.30 3.11
N LEU A 193 -8.62 -0.42 2.84
CA LEU A 193 -8.65 -1.69 2.14
C LEU A 193 -8.83 -2.82 3.15
N TYR A 194 -10.00 -3.46 3.14
CA TYR A 194 -10.36 -4.60 4.00
C TYR A 194 -10.06 -5.90 3.27
N ILE A 195 -9.10 -6.66 3.76
CA ILE A 195 -8.63 -7.93 3.18
C ILE A 195 -8.19 -8.89 4.28
N ARG A 196 -8.05 -10.18 3.94
CA ARG A 196 -7.47 -11.19 4.83
C ARG A 196 -5.95 -11.15 4.79
N THR A 197 -5.29 -11.62 5.84
CA THR A 197 -3.81 -11.72 5.89
C THR A 197 -3.25 -12.61 4.79
N CYS A 198 -3.92 -13.72 4.46
CA CYS A 198 -3.50 -14.60 3.37
C CYS A 198 -3.58 -13.92 2.00
N ASP A 199 -4.54 -13.04 1.79
CA ASP A 199 -4.67 -12.28 0.55
C ASP A 199 -3.64 -11.14 0.51
N MET A 200 -3.40 -10.47 1.63
CA MET A 200 -2.31 -9.48 1.76
C MET A 200 -0.93 -10.11 1.47
N ALA A 201 -0.67 -11.32 1.99
CA ALA A 201 0.58 -12.03 1.75
C ALA A 201 0.81 -12.37 0.27
N LYS A 202 -0.24 -12.62 -0.50
CA LYS A 202 -0.13 -12.88 -1.96
C LYS A 202 0.47 -11.70 -2.72
N LEU A 203 0.18 -10.46 -2.31
CA LEU A 203 0.88 -9.30 -2.88
C LEU A 203 2.38 -9.35 -2.58
N GLY A 204 2.76 -9.74 -1.36
CA GLY A 204 4.17 -9.93 -1.01
C GLY A 204 4.86 -10.98 -1.91
N VAL A 205 4.14 -12.07 -2.24
CA VAL A 205 4.66 -13.11 -3.17
C VAL A 205 4.90 -12.54 -4.57
N VAL A 206 4.04 -11.63 -5.05
CA VAL A 206 4.25 -10.95 -6.35
C VAL A 206 5.58 -10.19 -6.35
N TYR A 207 5.86 -9.40 -5.31
CA TYR A 207 7.12 -8.64 -5.21
C TYR A 207 8.33 -9.54 -4.90
N LEU A 208 8.13 -10.63 -4.19
CA LEU A 208 9.16 -11.63 -3.91
C LEU A 208 9.64 -12.31 -5.21
N ASN A 209 8.71 -12.62 -6.13
CA ASN A 209 8.94 -13.37 -7.35
C ASN A 209 8.93 -12.47 -8.60
N ASP A 210 9.50 -11.27 -8.52
CA ASP A 210 9.73 -10.39 -9.66
C ASP A 210 8.47 -10.14 -10.51
N GLY A 211 7.35 -9.88 -9.84
CA GLY A 211 6.06 -9.55 -10.44
C GLY A 211 5.17 -10.74 -10.77
N ILE A 212 5.55 -11.96 -10.37
CA ILE A 212 4.80 -13.18 -10.64
C ILE A 212 4.21 -13.73 -9.34
N TYR A 213 2.91 -14.00 -9.34
CA TYR A 213 2.29 -14.82 -8.30
C TYR A 213 2.38 -16.30 -8.67
N LYS A 214 2.81 -17.13 -7.71
CA LYS A 214 2.89 -18.59 -7.82
C LYS A 214 2.12 -19.23 -6.68
N ASP A 215 1.22 -20.15 -7.01
CA ASP A 215 0.48 -20.96 -6.06
C ASP A 215 1.07 -22.38 -6.02
N ALA A 216 1.76 -22.70 -4.94
CA ALA A 216 2.44 -24.00 -4.80
C ALA A 216 1.49 -25.21 -4.76
N ASN A 217 0.21 -25.00 -4.40
CA ASN A 217 -0.73 -26.10 -4.24
C ASN A 217 -1.24 -26.68 -5.57
N ASN A 218 -1.24 -25.88 -6.62
CA ASN A 218 -1.83 -26.28 -7.91
C ASN A 218 -1.00 -25.90 -9.14
N GLY A 219 0.20 -25.34 -8.94
CA GLY A 219 1.10 -24.92 -10.02
C GLY A 219 0.61 -23.69 -10.81
N TYR A 220 -0.43 -23.00 -10.34
CA TYR A 220 -0.92 -21.79 -10.99
C TYR A 220 0.11 -20.68 -10.89
N GLU A 221 0.41 -20.05 -12.04
CA GLU A 221 1.33 -18.93 -12.14
C GLU A 221 0.70 -17.83 -12.98
N VAL A 222 0.82 -16.57 -12.53
CA VAL A 222 0.34 -15.41 -13.27
C VAL A 222 1.25 -14.22 -13.03
N ARG A 223 1.62 -13.52 -14.09
CA ARG A 223 2.31 -12.23 -14.02
C ARG A 223 1.31 -11.12 -13.72
N ILE A 224 1.60 -10.35 -12.71
CA ILE A 224 0.78 -9.23 -12.24
C ILE A 224 1.39 -7.89 -12.70
N VAL A 225 2.69 -7.74 -12.57
CA VAL A 225 3.49 -6.60 -13.06
C VAL A 225 4.80 -7.11 -13.63
N SER A 226 5.54 -6.26 -14.33
CA SER A 226 6.86 -6.64 -14.84
C SER A 226 7.90 -6.75 -13.72
N LYS A 227 8.98 -7.51 -13.99
CA LYS A 227 10.17 -7.48 -13.12
C LYS A 227 10.76 -6.07 -13.04
N ALA A 228 10.79 -5.36 -14.16
CA ALA A 228 11.30 -3.99 -14.21
C ALA A 228 10.56 -3.07 -13.25
N TRP A 229 9.22 -3.19 -13.16
CA TRP A 229 8.45 -2.43 -12.19
C TRP A 229 8.74 -2.83 -10.73
N THR A 230 8.80 -4.13 -10.42
CA THR A 230 9.08 -4.56 -9.05
C THR A 230 10.45 -4.11 -8.58
N ASP A 231 11.48 -4.23 -9.41
CA ASP A 231 12.83 -3.74 -9.09
C ASP A 231 12.83 -2.24 -8.88
N PHE A 232 12.23 -1.48 -9.80
CA PHE A 232 12.15 -0.04 -9.72
C PHE A 232 11.41 0.44 -8.46
N ALA A 233 10.25 -0.15 -8.17
CA ALA A 233 9.43 0.22 -7.00
C ALA A 233 10.14 -0.09 -5.67
N LEU A 234 10.85 -1.23 -5.58
CA LEU A 234 11.60 -1.62 -4.39
C LEU A 234 12.86 -0.75 -4.20
N GLU A 235 13.57 -0.44 -5.28
CA GLU A 235 14.77 0.43 -5.27
C GLU A 235 14.41 1.85 -4.82
N HIS A 236 13.32 2.42 -5.36
CA HIS A 236 12.85 3.76 -4.97
C HIS A 236 12.11 3.78 -3.64
N GLY A 237 11.79 2.61 -3.06
CA GLY A 237 11.07 2.50 -1.80
C GLY A 237 9.63 3.00 -1.88
N TYR A 238 8.94 2.73 -3.00
CA TYR A 238 7.52 3.00 -3.15
C TYR A 238 6.71 2.10 -2.21
N GLU A 239 6.51 2.58 -0.98
CA GLU A 239 5.77 1.98 0.13
C GLU A 239 6.32 0.65 0.67
N LEU A 240 6.82 -0.28 -0.14
CA LEU A 240 7.62 -1.42 0.32
C LEU A 240 9.07 -0.96 0.51
N LYS A 241 9.44 -0.66 1.76
CA LYS A 241 10.73 -0.08 2.07
C LYS A 241 11.73 -1.10 2.55
N LEU A 242 12.97 -0.97 2.05
CA LEU A 242 14.10 -1.76 2.50
C LEU A 242 14.29 -1.62 4.03
N ARG A 243 14.45 -2.73 4.72
CA ARG A 243 14.57 -2.78 6.18
C ARG A 243 15.96 -2.38 6.69
N GLY A 244 16.97 -2.41 5.82
CA GLY A 244 18.34 -2.02 6.20
C GLY A 244 19.01 -3.01 7.17
N ILE A 245 18.59 -4.27 7.19
CA ILE A 245 19.19 -5.33 7.99
C ILE A 245 20.36 -5.92 7.21
N GLU A 246 21.55 -5.91 7.81
CA GLU A 246 22.76 -6.41 7.16
C GLU A 246 22.60 -7.87 6.70
N GLY A 247 22.95 -8.13 5.45
CA GLY A 247 22.82 -9.45 4.85
C GLY A 247 21.39 -9.91 4.55
N ASN A 248 20.37 -9.08 4.83
CA ASN A 248 18.97 -9.43 4.56
C ASN A 248 18.31 -8.44 3.61
N MET A 249 17.96 -8.90 2.41
CA MET A 249 17.24 -8.15 1.38
C MET A 249 15.74 -8.23 1.66
N SER A 250 15.28 -7.50 2.67
CA SER A 250 13.90 -7.53 3.13
C SER A 250 13.23 -6.16 3.06
N TYR A 251 11.92 -6.17 2.83
CA TYR A 251 11.09 -5.00 2.63
C TYR A 251 9.82 -5.10 3.47
N SER A 252 9.28 -3.97 3.87
CA SER A 252 8.01 -3.98 4.61
C SER A 252 7.18 -2.73 4.37
N LYS A 253 5.87 -2.90 4.55
CA LYS A 253 4.89 -1.82 4.64
C LYS A 253 4.01 -2.03 5.86
N GLY A 254 4.06 -1.08 6.79
CA GLY A 254 3.19 -1.05 7.96
C GLY A 254 1.93 -0.22 7.73
N GLY A 255 0.88 -0.59 8.46
CA GLY A 255 -0.35 0.19 8.60
C GLY A 255 -0.61 0.58 10.06
N MET A 256 -1.54 1.50 10.28
CA MET A 256 -1.98 1.91 11.62
C MET A 256 -2.36 0.69 12.46
N TYR A 257 -2.18 0.77 13.76
CA TYR A 257 -2.46 -0.30 14.72
C TYR A 257 -1.70 -1.61 14.47
N GLY A 258 -0.54 -1.56 13.79
CA GLY A 258 0.35 -2.71 13.67
C GLY A 258 0.01 -3.68 12.55
N GLN A 259 -0.79 -3.28 11.56
CA GLN A 259 -0.92 -4.05 10.32
C GLN A 259 0.43 -4.13 9.62
N MET A 260 0.75 -5.25 8.97
CA MET A 260 2.05 -5.40 8.32
C MET A 260 2.02 -6.34 7.13
N LEU A 261 2.71 -5.93 6.08
CA LEU A 261 3.21 -6.78 5.02
C LEU A 261 4.73 -6.72 5.03
N TYR A 262 5.38 -7.86 5.17
CA TYR A 262 6.82 -8.05 5.15
C TYR A 262 7.19 -9.09 4.12
N LEU A 263 8.29 -8.90 3.41
CA LEU A 263 8.89 -9.90 2.53
C LEU A 263 10.42 -9.88 2.64
N SER A 264 11.02 -11.07 2.56
CA SER A 264 12.48 -11.26 2.51
C SER A 264 12.86 -12.05 1.26
N LYS A 265 13.60 -11.41 0.35
CA LYS A 265 14.18 -12.08 -0.82
C LYS A 265 15.29 -13.05 -0.40
N THR A 266 16.00 -12.73 0.67
CA THR A 266 17.07 -13.61 1.22
C THR A 266 16.51 -14.92 1.77
N ASP A 267 15.40 -14.85 2.52
CA ASP A 267 14.81 -16.02 3.20
C ASP A 267 13.67 -16.65 2.40
N ASN A 268 13.37 -16.14 1.21
CA ASN A 268 12.25 -16.56 0.37
C ASN A 268 10.93 -16.64 1.17
N THR A 269 10.65 -15.58 1.94
CA THR A 269 9.56 -15.57 2.93
C THR A 269 8.74 -14.29 2.83
N VAL A 270 7.42 -14.44 2.94
CA VAL A 270 6.46 -13.35 3.15
C VAL A 270 5.76 -13.57 4.48
N LEU A 271 5.58 -12.50 5.25
CA LEU A 271 4.70 -12.43 6.42
C LEU A 271 3.67 -11.33 6.23
N ALA A 272 2.43 -11.61 6.58
CA ALA A 272 1.38 -10.62 6.65
C ALA A 272 0.55 -10.84 7.91
N TRP A 273 0.22 -9.76 8.62
CA TRP A 273 -0.63 -9.90 9.82
C TRP A 273 -1.53 -8.69 10.05
N HIS A 274 -2.61 -8.97 10.77
CA HIS A 274 -3.53 -7.99 11.30
C HIS A 274 -3.45 -7.98 12.83
N ALA A 275 -3.31 -6.78 13.39
CA ALA A 275 -3.19 -6.56 14.84
C ALA A 275 -3.99 -5.34 15.27
N PHE A 276 -4.10 -5.15 16.59
CA PHE A 276 -4.57 -3.91 17.19
C PHE A 276 -3.56 -3.46 18.25
N ASP A 277 -2.56 -2.75 17.79
CA ASP A 277 -1.45 -2.22 18.56
C ASP A 277 -1.52 -0.69 18.63
N LYS A 278 -1.90 -0.17 19.79
CA LYS A 278 -1.88 1.28 20.10
C LYS A 278 -0.55 1.75 20.69
N THR A 279 0.34 0.81 21.01
CA THR A 279 1.60 1.09 21.73
C THR A 279 2.78 1.28 20.79
N GLY A 280 2.68 0.87 19.53
CA GLY A 280 3.78 0.85 18.58
C GLY A 280 4.75 -0.32 18.77
N ALA A 281 4.36 -1.33 19.55
CA ALA A 281 5.17 -2.52 19.84
C ALA A 281 5.55 -3.32 18.59
N ALA A 282 4.76 -3.24 17.51
CA ALA A 282 5.03 -3.94 16.26
C ALA A 282 6.45 -3.67 15.73
N LYS A 283 6.93 -2.42 15.82
CA LYS A 283 8.30 -2.06 15.37
C LYS A 283 9.38 -2.75 16.21
N GLU A 284 9.20 -2.78 17.53
CA GLU A 284 10.14 -3.40 18.45
C GLU A 284 10.11 -4.93 18.30
N ILE A 285 8.92 -5.51 18.10
CA ILE A 285 8.76 -6.94 17.83
C ILE A 285 9.52 -7.32 16.56
N MET A 286 9.34 -6.58 15.48
CA MET A 286 10.07 -6.81 14.22
C MET A 286 11.59 -6.71 14.42
N ALA A 287 12.06 -5.67 15.09
CA ALA A 287 13.49 -5.49 15.37
C ALA A 287 14.05 -6.66 16.22
N GLY A 288 13.30 -7.10 17.24
CA GLY A 288 13.67 -8.23 18.08
C GLY A 288 13.68 -9.59 17.36
N LEU A 289 12.99 -9.69 16.23
CA LEU A 289 12.98 -10.88 15.36
C LEU A 289 14.01 -10.78 14.22
N GLY A 290 14.68 -9.65 14.07
CA GLY A 290 15.60 -9.40 12.95
C GLY A 290 14.90 -9.23 11.60
N ILE A 291 13.65 -8.71 11.61
CA ILE A 291 12.82 -8.51 10.42
C ILE A 291 12.28 -7.10 10.30
#